data_62fdab950401d25ba2f0f389584644d9
#
_entry.id   62fdab950401d25ba2f0f389584644d9
#
_cell.length_a   1.000
_cell.length_b   1.000
_cell.length_c   1.000
_cell.angle_alpha   90.00
_cell.angle_beta   90.00
_cell.angle_gamma   90.00
#
_symmetry.space_group_name_H-M   'P 1'
#
loop_
_entity.id
_entity.type
_entity.pdbx_description
1 polymer ?
#
loop_
_entity_poly.entity_id
_entity_poly.type
_entity_poly.pdbx_seq_one_letter_code
_entity_poly.pdbx_strand_id
1 'polypeptide(L)'
;MSDKTALDKLREPFEASKIGKLPKPTKQQTDEVRADFKKGIRCNICGGWHHKSVVHLDYVGHAALTDRFLTADINWNWEPLSIDANGLPLIVDGLLWIKLTVGGVTRLGVGDAGMKKGGDAVKECIGDALRNAGMRFGAALDLWHKGDLHDDVGQEEAKQEAVKTEKPVVNKLIVKQLNDAQSMQELIDVWETIENKPLYLKAKDAAKAKLLEAMP
;
A
#
# COMPACT_ATOMS: atom_id res chain seq x y z
N MET A 1 -17.40 -12.79 35.99
CA MET A 1 -16.60 -12.30 34.87
C MET A 1 -16.15 -10.90 35.26
N SER A 2 -14.86 -10.64 35.28
CA SER A 2 -14.36 -9.27 35.57
C SER A 2 -14.80 -8.37 34.43
N ASP A 3 -15.46 -7.25 34.72
CA ASP A 3 -15.83 -6.26 33.73
C ASP A 3 -14.55 -5.72 33.05
N LYS A 4 -14.57 -5.72 31.70
CA LYS A 4 -13.45 -5.18 30.93
C LYS A 4 -13.24 -3.70 31.25
N THR A 5 -12.01 -3.31 31.50
CA THR A 5 -11.64 -1.90 31.66
C THR A 5 -11.82 -1.11 30.35
N ALA A 6 -11.85 0.22 30.41
CA ALA A 6 -11.87 1.07 29.21
C ALA A 6 -10.69 0.76 28.27
N LEU A 7 -9.51 0.52 28.84
CA LEU A 7 -8.30 0.19 28.07
C LEU A 7 -8.39 -1.19 27.39
N ASP A 8 -9.02 -2.17 28.04
CA ASP A 8 -9.24 -3.49 27.44
C ASP A 8 -10.17 -3.39 26.22
N LYS A 9 -11.25 -2.62 26.35
CA LYS A 9 -12.20 -2.36 25.25
C LYS A 9 -11.53 -1.65 24.06
N LEU A 10 -10.61 -0.72 24.31
CA LEU A 10 -9.88 -0.02 23.23
C LEU A 10 -8.99 -0.96 22.41
N ARG A 11 -8.46 -2.02 23.04
CA ARG A 11 -7.56 -3.00 22.42
C ARG A 11 -8.29 -4.11 21.66
N GLU A 12 -9.61 -4.18 21.76
CA GLU A 12 -10.37 -5.18 21.03
C GLU A 12 -10.23 -4.97 19.51
N PRO A 13 -10.09 -6.03 18.70
CA PRO A 13 -10.07 -5.93 17.25
C PRO A 13 -11.30 -5.20 16.73
N PHE A 14 -11.16 -4.50 15.61
CA PHE A 14 -12.29 -3.93 14.91
C PHE A 14 -12.95 -4.97 14.02
N GLU A 15 -14.28 -4.90 13.91
CA GLU A 15 -15.02 -5.70 12.95
C GLU A 15 -14.57 -5.37 11.52
N ALA A 16 -14.56 -6.36 10.64
CA ALA A 16 -14.14 -6.20 9.25
C ALA A 16 -14.94 -5.10 8.51
N SER A 17 -16.20 -4.90 8.88
CA SER A 17 -17.07 -3.83 8.35
C SER A 17 -16.62 -2.42 8.71
N LYS A 18 -15.83 -2.26 9.77
CA LYS A 18 -15.27 -0.98 10.25
C LYS A 18 -13.87 -0.70 9.68
N ILE A 19 -13.27 -1.68 9.00
CA ILE A 19 -11.93 -1.58 8.42
C ILE A 19 -12.04 -1.13 6.98
N GLY A 20 -11.53 0.06 6.68
CA GLY A 20 -11.43 0.61 5.34
C GLY A 20 -10.13 0.21 4.64
N LYS A 21 -10.05 0.49 3.35
CA LYS A 21 -8.86 0.25 2.51
C LYS A 21 -8.31 1.60 2.03
N LEU A 22 -7.13 1.97 2.52
CA LEU A 22 -6.45 3.21 2.16
C LEU A 22 -5.43 2.96 1.06
N PRO A 23 -5.56 3.57 -0.14
CA PRO A 23 -4.55 3.43 -1.18
C PRO A 23 -3.27 4.18 -0.77
N LYS A 24 -2.12 3.52 -0.87
CA LYS A 24 -0.80 4.11 -0.59
C LYS A 24 0.06 4.10 -1.86
N PRO A 25 -0.12 5.08 -2.76
CA PRO A 25 0.68 5.17 -3.98
C PRO A 25 2.12 5.59 -3.65
N THR A 26 3.08 5.00 -4.35
CA THR A 26 4.45 5.50 -4.36
C THR A 26 4.52 6.83 -5.12
N LYS A 27 5.60 7.60 -4.91
CA LYS A 27 5.84 8.82 -5.68
C LYS A 27 5.84 8.53 -7.18
N GLN A 28 6.52 7.48 -7.61
CA GLN A 28 6.57 7.09 -9.03
C GLN A 28 5.17 6.81 -9.58
N GLN A 29 4.35 6.01 -8.89
CA GLN A 29 2.97 5.71 -9.31
C GLN A 29 2.11 6.98 -9.41
N THR A 30 2.30 7.91 -8.48
CA THR A 30 1.60 9.21 -8.51
C THR A 30 2.03 10.05 -9.71
N ASP A 31 3.33 10.14 -9.98
CA ASP A 31 3.89 10.89 -11.09
C ASP A 31 3.50 10.28 -12.45
N GLU A 32 3.46 8.95 -12.55
CA GLU A 32 3.00 8.25 -13.76
C GLU A 32 1.54 8.55 -14.09
N VAL A 33 0.63 8.54 -13.10
CA VAL A 33 -0.78 8.88 -13.31
C VAL A 33 -0.98 10.36 -13.63
N ARG A 34 -0.14 11.25 -13.06
CA ARG A 34 -0.14 12.68 -13.39
C ARG A 34 0.32 12.94 -14.83
N ALA A 35 1.33 12.21 -15.28
CA ALA A 35 1.88 12.33 -16.64
C ALA A 35 0.94 11.71 -17.69
N ASP A 36 0.28 10.61 -17.37
CA ASP A 36 -0.68 9.92 -18.24
C ASP A 36 -1.87 9.41 -17.41
N PHE A 37 -2.99 10.11 -17.51
CA PHE A 37 -4.22 9.76 -16.78
C PHE A 37 -4.73 8.34 -17.11
N LYS A 38 -4.41 7.80 -18.28
CA LYS A 38 -4.81 6.44 -18.68
C LYS A 38 -4.13 5.34 -17.86
N LYS A 39 -3.05 5.66 -17.14
CA LYS A 39 -2.39 4.75 -16.21
C LYS A 39 -3.13 4.59 -14.88
N GLY A 40 -4.08 5.50 -14.59
CA GLY A 40 -4.96 5.41 -13.44
C GLY A 40 -6.18 4.55 -13.71
N ILE A 41 -6.77 4.04 -12.62
CA ILE A 41 -8.04 3.31 -12.64
C ILE A 41 -8.98 3.81 -11.54
N ARG A 42 -10.29 3.71 -11.75
CA ARG A 42 -11.26 3.79 -10.68
C ARG A 42 -11.22 2.48 -9.90
N CYS A 43 -10.69 2.49 -8.70
CA CYS A 43 -10.46 1.29 -7.92
C CYS A 43 -11.75 0.76 -7.30
N ASN A 44 -12.05 -0.53 -7.51
CA ASN A 44 -13.22 -1.19 -6.90
C ASN A 44 -13.04 -1.48 -5.41
N ILE A 45 -11.81 -1.40 -4.88
CA ILE A 45 -11.51 -1.68 -3.47
C ILE A 45 -11.74 -0.44 -2.60
N CYS A 46 -11.18 0.72 -2.98
CA CYS A 46 -11.26 1.96 -2.20
C CYS A 46 -12.15 3.03 -2.83
N GLY A 47 -12.66 2.82 -4.04
CA GLY A 47 -13.46 3.81 -4.78
C GLY A 47 -12.67 5.01 -5.30
N GLY A 48 -11.38 5.14 -4.98
CA GLY A 48 -10.50 6.22 -5.41
C GLY A 48 -9.96 6.04 -6.83
N TRP A 49 -9.37 7.11 -7.35
CA TRP A 49 -8.62 7.07 -8.62
C TRP A 49 -7.13 7.05 -8.33
N HIS A 50 -6.43 6.02 -8.76
CA HIS A 50 -4.99 5.86 -8.55
C HIS A 50 -4.38 4.87 -9.55
N HIS A 51 -3.05 4.74 -9.56
CA HIS A 51 -2.36 3.75 -10.38
C HIS A 51 -2.83 2.32 -10.04
N LYS A 52 -2.96 1.48 -11.06
CA LYS A 52 -3.51 0.11 -10.92
C LYS A 52 -2.76 -0.81 -9.95
N SER A 53 -1.46 -0.56 -9.75
CA SER A 53 -0.60 -1.36 -8.87
C SER A 53 -0.42 -0.75 -7.47
N VAL A 54 -1.32 0.15 -7.03
CA VAL A 54 -1.27 0.74 -5.70
C VAL A 54 -1.65 -0.30 -4.65
N VAL A 55 -0.84 -0.41 -3.62
CA VAL A 55 -1.12 -1.23 -2.43
C VAL A 55 -2.18 -0.53 -1.57
N HIS A 56 -3.08 -1.32 -0.98
CA HIS A 56 -4.09 -0.83 -0.04
C HIS A 56 -3.76 -1.31 1.37
N LEU A 57 -3.66 -0.36 2.29
CA LEU A 57 -3.50 -0.65 3.71
C LEU A 57 -4.86 -0.71 4.39
N ASP A 58 -4.98 -1.61 5.34
CA ASP A 58 -6.13 -1.66 6.25
C ASP A 58 -6.04 -0.47 7.21
N TYR A 59 -7.15 0.24 7.41
CA TYR A 59 -7.19 1.34 8.33
C TYR A 59 -8.57 1.48 8.99
N VAL A 60 -8.60 2.10 10.16
CA VAL A 60 -9.84 2.47 10.85
C VAL A 60 -10.06 3.98 10.69
N GLY A 61 -11.20 4.35 10.12
CA GLY A 61 -11.62 5.75 10.01
C GLY A 61 -11.89 6.37 11.37
N HIS A 62 -11.75 7.70 11.49
CA HIS A 62 -11.96 8.38 12.77
C HIS A 62 -13.38 8.21 13.34
N ALA A 63 -14.40 8.01 12.51
CA ALA A 63 -15.77 7.75 12.98
C ALA A 63 -15.88 6.43 13.74
N ALA A 64 -15.32 5.33 13.19
CA ALA A 64 -15.31 4.04 13.86
C ALA A 64 -14.43 4.06 15.13
N LEU A 65 -13.35 4.84 15.10
CA LEU A 65 -12.49 5.04 16.28
C LEU A 65 -13.22 5.84 17.37
N THR A 66 -13.95 6.90 17.00
CA THR A 66 -14.78 7.67 17.93
C THR A 66 -15.85 6.80 18.58
N ASP A 67 -16.52 5.96 17.79
CA ASP A 67 -17.49 4.98 18.28
C ASP A 67 -16.87 4.00 19.29
N ARG A 68 -15.62 3.58 19.06
CA ARG A 68 -14.85 2.77 19.99
C ARG A 68 -14.51 3.52 21.29
N PHE A 69 -14.15 4.81 21.21
CA PHE A 69 -13.91 5.63 22.39
C PHE A 69 -15.18 5.77 23.24
N LEU A 70 -16.32 6.06 22.63
CA LEU A 70 -17.61 6.13 23.29
C LEU A 70 -18.00 4.80 23.95
N THR A 71 -17.73 3.68 23.29
CA THR A 71 -17.99 2.33 23.85
C THR A 71 -17.08 2.02 25.04
N ALA A 72 -15.84 2.49 24.98
CA ALA A 72 -14.85 2.27 26.05
C ALA A 72 -15.11 3.15 27.27
N ASP A 73 -15.38 4.41 27.04
CA ASP A 73 -15.60 5.44 28.08
C ASP A 73 -16.51 6.55 27.50
N ILE A 74 -17.75 6.66 28.00
CA ILE A 74 -18.67 7.70 27.57
C ILE A 74 -18.16 9.11 27.88
N ASN A 75 -17.27 9.26 28.84
CA ASN A 75 -16.68 10.53 29.25
C ASN A 75 -15.32 10.79 28.60
N TRP A 76 -14.97 10.02 27.53
CA TRP A 76 -13.76 10.30 26.80
C TRP A 76 -13.70 11.74 26.31
N ASN A 77 -12.52 12.32 26.27
CA ASN A 77 -12.34 13.70 25.81
C ASN A 77 -11.02 13.87 25.06
N TRP A 78 -10.99 14.87 24.20
CA TRP A 78 -9.75 15.33 23.64
C TRP A 78 -9.67 16.86 23.67
N GLU A 79 -8.47 17.39 23.76
CA GLU A 79 -8.21 18.82 23.70
C GLU A 79 -6.92 19.10 22.91
N PRO A 80 -6.81 20.22 22.22
CA PRO A 80 -5.56 20.63 21.61
C PRO A 80 -4.51 20.85 22.70
N LEU A 81 -3.25 20.50 22.41
CA LEU A 81 -2.14 20.75 23.35
C LEU A 81 -1.93 22.25 23.59
N SER A 82 -2.19 23.06 22.54
CA SER A 82 -2.11 24.52 22.59
C SER A 82 -3.22 25.14 21.75
N ILE A 83 -3.62 26.35 22.11
CA ILE A 83 -4.58 27.15 21.37
C ILE A 83 -3.91 28.45 20.88
N ASP A 84 -4.42 29.01 19.80
CA ASP A 84 -3.98 30.29 19.25
C ASP A 84 -4.63 31.49 20.00
N ALA A 85 -4.30 32.71 19.59
CA ALA A 85 -4.83 33.94 20.19
C ALA A 85 -6.37 34.11 20.03
N ASN A 86 -7.00 33.36 19.11
CA ASN A 86 -8.44 33.38 18.85
C ASN A 86 -9.17 32.24 19.62
N GLY A 87 -8.45 31.45 20.41
CA GLY A 87 -9.02 30.31 21.14
C GLY A 87 -9.21 29.05 20.27
N LEU A 88 -8.62 29.00 19.07
CA LEU A 88 -8.69 27.85 18.19
C LEU A 88 -7.47 26.91 18.39
N PRO A 89 -7.60 25.61 18.03
CA PRO A 89 -6.46 24.70 18.08
C PRO A 89 -5.26 25.24 17.30
N LEU A 90 -4.12 25.36 17.96
CA LEU A 90 -2.89 25.82 17.32
C LEU A 90 -2.33 24.72 16.40
N ILE A 91 -2.24 25.05 15.10
CA ILE A 91 -1.61 24.21 14.07
C ILE A 91 -0.30 24.88 13.66
N VAL A 92 0.83 24.20 13.85
CA VAL A 92 2.16 24.69 13.50
C VAL A 92 2.76 23.76 12.44
N ASP A 93 3.22 24.34 11.33
CA ASP A 93 3.80 23.59 10.19
C ASP A 93 2.88 22.46 9.69
N GLY A 94 1.56 22.65 9.75
CA GLY A 94 0.57 21.65 9.35
C GLY A 94 0.27 20.58 10.40
N LEU A 95 0.90 20.63 11.57
CA LEU A 95 0.76 19.65 12.63
C LEU A 95 -0.14 20.16 13.76
N LEU A 96 -1.10 19.33 14.16
CA LEU A 96 -1.94 19.52 15.34
C LEU A 96 -1.56 18.51 16.42
N TRP A 97 -1.18 19.01 17.59
CA TRP A 97 -0.96 18.17 18.78
C TRP A 97 -2.20 18.19 19.68
N ILE A 98 -2.59 17.01 20.15
CA ILE A 98 -3.73 16.84 21.04
C ILE A 98 -3.37 16.01 22.28
N LYS A 99 -4.16 16.20 23.31
CA LYS A 99 -4.29 15.28 24.44
C LYS A 99 -5.58 14.49 24.28
N LEU A 100 -5.52 13.18 24.28
CA LEU A 100 -6.67 12.30 24.32
C LEU A 100 -6.77 11.65 25.68
N THR A 101 -7.92 11.73 26.33
CA THR A 101 -8.20 11.11 27.63
C THR A 101 -9.30 10.06 27.47
N VAL A 102 -9.01 8.82 27.88
CA VAL A 102 -9.96 7.71 27.92
C VAL A 102 -9.72 6.90 29.18
N GLY A 103 -10.78 6.58 29.94
CA GLY A 103 -10.68 5.83 31.17
C GLY A 103 -9.78 6.50 32.23
N GLY A 104 -9.76 7.83 32.26
CA GLY A 104 -8.92 8.62 33.15
C GLY A 104 -7.43 8.67 32.78
N VAL A 105 -7.01 8.03 31.70
CA VAL A 105 -5.62 8.05 31.18
C VAL A 105 -5.52 9.03 30.04
N THR A 106 -4.46 9.87 30.05
CA THR A 106 -4.20 10.86 28.98
C THR A 106 -2.95 10.48 28.20
N ARG A 107 -3.03 10.55 26.87
CA ARG A 107 -1.91 10.35 25.94
C ARG A 107 -1.90 11.44 24.88
N LEU A 108 -0.70 11.76 24.38
CA LEU A 108 -0.52 12.73 23.31
C LEU A 108 -0.70 12.04 21.96
N GLY A 109 -1.21 12.82 20.98
CA GLY A 109 -1.25 12.46 19.58
C GLY A 109 -0.90 13.64 18.70
N VAL A 110 -0.43 13.36 17.51
CA VAL A 110 -0.13 14.36 16.48
C VAL A 110 -0.84 13.98 15.18
N GLY A 111 -1.37 14.97 14.50
CA GLY A 111 -2.03 14.79 13.20
C GLY A 111 -1.52 15.79 12.19
N ASP A 112 -1.47 15.34 10.93
CA ASP A 112 -1.03 16.10 9.76
C ASP A 112 -2.19 16.22 8.75
N ALA A 113 -2.30 17.39 8.14
CA ALA A 113 -3.27 17.66 7.05
C ALA A 113 -2.83 17.10 5.69
N GLY A 114 -1.60 16.67 5.54
CA GLY A 114 -1.01 16.32 4.25
C GLY A 114 -1.06 17.49 3.28
N MET A 115 -1.63 17.27 2.10
CA MET A 115 -1.80 18.31 1.08
C MET A 115 -3.14 19.04 1.12
N LYS A 116 -4.02 18.76 2.08
CA LYS A 116 -5.32 19.42 2.21
C LYS A 116 -5.16 20.86 2.67
N LYS A 117 -6.18 21.70 2.39
CA LYS A 117 -6.16 23.12 2.73
C LYS A 117 -7.51 23.54 3.35
N GLY A 118 -7.50 24.67 4.06
CA GLY A 118 -8.69 25.25 4.68
C GLY A 118 -9.32 24.32 5.72
N GLY A 119 -10.65 24.31 5.79
CA GLY A 119 -11.39 23.52 6.77
C GLY A 119 -11.17 22.01 6.67
N ASP A 120 -10.89 21.49 5.47
CA ASP A 120 -10.61 20.07 5.29
C ASP A 120 -9.22 19.68 5.84
N ALA A 121 -8.26 20.61 5.83
CA ALA A 121 -6.98 20.41 6.50
C ALA A 121 -7.16 20.27 8.02
N VAL A 122 -7.95 21.15 8.64
CA VAL A 122 -8.23 21.11 10.09
C VAL A 122 -8.90 19.79 10.48
N LYS A 123 -9.93 19.38 9.73
CA LYS A 123 -10.64 18.10 9.97
C LYS A 123 -9.70 16.90 9.84
N GLU A 124 -8.81 16.90 8.85
CA GLU A 124 -7.83 15.83 8.67
C GLU A 124 -6.84 15.77 9.82
N CYS A 125 -6.26 16.93 10.24
CA CYS A 125 -5.38 17.01 11.40
C CYS A 125 -6.03 16.42 12.66
N ILE A 126 -7.30 16.78 12.93
CA ILE A 126 -8.04 16.25 14.09
C ILE A 126 -8.21 14.74 13.98
N GLY A 127 -8.68 14.25 12.82
CA GLY A 127 -8.91 12.83 12.61
C GLY A 127 -7.61 12.01 12.70
N ASP A 128 -6.53 12.54 12.16
CA ASP A 128 -5.21 11.89 12.20
C ASP A 128 -4.62 11.92 13.61
N ALA A 129 -4.70 13.05 14.32
CA ALA A 129 -4.27 13.15 15.71
C ALA A 129 -5.02 12.17 16.63
N LEU A 130 -6.34 12.00 16.44
CA LEU A 130 -7.15 11.03 17.19
C LEU A 130 -6.72 9.59 16.90
N ARG A 131 -6.45 9.24 15.63
CA ARG A 131 -5.92 7.93 15.27
C ARG A 131 -4.56 7.69 15.92
N ASN A 132 -3.66 8.64 15.81
CA ASN A 132 -2.31 8.57 16.37
C ASN A 132 -2.32 8.46 17.91
N ALA A 133 -3.16 9.21 18.61
CA ALA A 133 -3.36 9.08 20.06
C ALA A 133 -4.01 7.74 20.43
N GLY A 134 -5.06 7.33 19.70
CA GLY A 134 -5.79 6.07 19.91
C GLY A 134 -4.91 4.83 19.79
N MET A 135 -3.98 4.83 18.83
CA MET A 135 -2.97 3.78 18.70
C MET A 135 -2.15 3.59 19.98
N ARG A 136 -1.82 4.67 20.69
CA ARG A 136 -1.08 4.61 21.96
C ARG A 136 -1.87 3.98 23.10
N PHE A 137 -3.18 3.88 22.95
CA PHE A 137 -4.06 3.09 23.83
C PHE A 137 -4.24 1.64 23.36
N GLY A 138 -3.69 1.29 22.20
CA GLY A 138 -3.81 -0.01 21.57
C GLY A 138 -4.96 -0.13 20.57
N ALA A 139 -5.71 0.94 20.28
CA ALA A 139 -6.81 0.91 19.31
C ALA A 139 -6.27 0.71 17.89
N ALA A 140 -6.77 -0.32 17.19
CA ALA A 140 -6.34 -0.73 15.85
C ALA A 140 -4.82 -0.97 15.72
N LEU A 141 -4.14 -1.30 16.81
CA LEU A 141 -2.68 -1.47 16.83
C LEU A 141 -2.20 -2.59 15.88
N ASP A 142 -3.02 -3.64 15.74
CA ASP A 142 -2.79 -4.74 14.81
C ASP A 142 -2.76 -4.31 13.33
N LEU A 143 -3.49 -3.24 12.97
CA LEU A 143 -3.48 -2.68 11.63
C LEU A 143 -2.26 -1.79 11.40
N TRP A 144 -1.81 -1.06 12.41
CA TRP A 144 -0.58 -0.27 12.35
C TRP A 144 0.66 -1.15 12.16
N HIS A 145 0.76 -2.26 12.89
CA HIS A 145 1.85 -3.23 12.69
C HIS A 145 1.94 -3.73 11.25
N LYS A 146 0.81 -4.00 10.62
CA LYS A 146 0.79 -4.39 9.20
C LYS A 146 1.24 -3.25 8.30
N GLY A 147 0.90 -1.99 8.63
CA GLY A 147 1.32 -0.81 7.91
C GLY A 147 2.84 -0.60 7.95
N ASP A 148 3.43 -0.69 9.13
CA ASP A 148 4.87 -0.52 9.33
C ASP A 148 5.68 -1.62 8.61
N LEU A 149 5.22 -2.88 8.68
CA LEU A 149 5.83 -3.98 7.93
C LEU A 149 5.73 -3.79 6.41
N HIS A 150 4.70 -3.09 5.93
CA HIS A 150 4.51 -2.82 4.50
C HIS A 150 5.36 -1.65 3.98
N ASP A 151 5.87 -0.77 4.82
CA ASP A 151 6.82 0.27 4.37
C ASP A 151 8.18 -0.37 3.99
N ASP A 152 8.57 -1.47 4.64
CA ASP A 152 9.77 -2.25 4.30
C ASP A 152 9.49 -3.37 3.28
N VAL A 153 8.42 -4.15 3.47
CA VAL A 153 8.01 -5.28 2.61
C VAL A 153 7.43 -4.78 1.28
N GLY A 154 6.73 -3.64 1.26
CA GLY A 154 6.22 -3.04 0.03
C GLY A 154 7.32 -2.64 -0.95
N GLN A 155 8.55 -2.36 -0.46
CA GLN A 155 9.71 -2.14 -1.32
C GLN A 155 10.36 -3.46 -1.78
N GLU A 156 10.29 -4.52 -0.97
CA GLU A 156 10.81 -5.84 -1.34
C GLU A 156 9.81 -6.64 -2.18
N GLU A 157 8.52 -6.62 -1.86
CA GLU A 157 7.47 -7.23 -2.70
C GLU A 157 7.27 -6.49 -4.02
N ALA A 158 7.33 -5.15 -4.04
CA ALA A 158 7.36 -4.39 -5.29
C ALA A 158 8.62 -4.66 -6.10
N LYS A 159 9.75 -4.98 -5.46
CA LYS A 159 10.96 -5.47 -6.16
C LYS A 159 10.82 -6.92 -6.60
N GLN A 160 10.18 -7.77 -5.82
CA GLN A 160 9.92 -9.17 -6.17
C GLN A 160 8.78 -9.32 -7.19
N GLU A 161 7.74 -8.48 -7.15
CA GLU A 161 6.71 -8.42 -8.21
C GLU A 161 7.25 -7.72 -9.45
N ALA A 162 8.09 -6.70 -9.34
CA ALA A 162 8.78 -6.11 -10.49
C ALA A 162 9.76 -7.11 -11.14
N VAL A 163 10.41 -7.97 -10.35
CA VAL A 163 11.21 -9.10 -10.84
C VAL A 163 10.33 -10.20 -11.43
N LYS A 164 9.09 -10.40 -10.94
CA LYS A 164 8.14 -11.37 -11.52
C LYS A 164 7.33 -10.82 -12.70
N THR A 165 7.27 -9.50 -12.88
CA THR A 165 6.57 -8.85 -14.01
C THR A 165 7.50 -8.26 -15.05
N GLU A 166 8.81 -8.34 -14.89
CA GLU A 166 9.68 -8.22 -16.04
C GLU A 166 9.28 -9.32 -17.02
N LYS A 167 8.69 -8.93 -18.14
CA LYS A 167 8.53 -9.86 -19.27
C LYS A 167 9.89 -10.45 -19.49
N PRO A 168 10.04 -11.78 -19.41
CA PRO A 168 11.34 -12.41 -19.52
C PRO A 168 12.00 -11.91 -20.80
N VAL A 169 13.10 -11.21 -20.64
CA VAL A 169 13.83 -10.58 -21.74
C VAL A 169 14.39 -11.69 -22.59
N VAL A 170 13.97 -11.74 -23.85
CA VAL A 170 14.51 -12.69 -24.83
C VAL A 170 16.01 -12.46 -24.94
N ASN A 171 16.81 -13.43 -24.52
CA ASN A 171 18.26 -13.37 -24.65
C ASN A 171 18.63 -13.49 -26.13
N LYS A 172 19.15 -12.40 -26.69
CA LYS A 172 19.53 -12.33 -28.10
C LYS A 172 20.60 -13.36 -28.49
N LEU A 173 21.42 -13.79 -27.53
CA LEU A 173 22.43 -14.81 -27.76
C LEU A 173 21.81 -16.18 -28.03
N ILE A 174 20.78 -16.55 -27.26
CA ILE A 174 20.02 -17.81 -27.44
C ILE A 174 19.28 -17.80 -28.79
N VAL A 175 18.65 -16.68 -29.13
CA VAL A 175 17.99 -16.53 -30.43
C VAL A 175 19.01 -16.68 -31.58
N LYS A 176 20.21 -16.12 -31.41
CA LYS A 176 21.29 -16.27 -32.37
C LYS A 176 21.75 -17.73 -32.49
N GLN A 177 21.97 -18.43 -31.39
CA GLN A 177 22.36 -19.84 -31.37
C GLN A 177 21.31 -20.74 -32.07
N LEU A 178 20.01 -20.51 -31.83
CA LEU A 178 18.95 -21.22 -32.53
C LEU A 178 18.93 -20.95 -34.04
N ASN A 179 19.19 -19.72 -34.46
CA ASN A 179 19.21 -19.33 -35.87
C ASN A 179 20.48 -19.80 -36.65
N ASP A 180 21.57 -19.98 -35.94
CA ASP A 180 22.87 -20.39 -36.49
C ASP A 180 23.03 -21.92 -36.61
N ALA A 181 22.07 -22.69 -36.07
CA ALA A 181 22.08 -24.17 -36.14
C ALA A 181 22.06 -24.62 -37.63
N GLN A 182 23.00 -25.50 -37.95
CA GLN A 182 23.24 -26.01 -39.30
C GLN A 182 22.52 -27.35 -39.57
N SER A 183 22.00 -28.00 -38.50
CA SER A 183 21.29 -29.27 -38.61
C SER A 183 20.17 -29.36 -37.58
N MET A 184 19.21 -30.26 -37.83
CA MET A 184 18.09 -30.53 -36.89
C MET A 184 18.61 -31.04 -35.55
N GLN A 185 19.69 -31.81 -35.54
CA GLN A 185 20.30 -32.32 -34.31
C GLN A 185 20.86 -31.15 -33.48
N GLU A 186 21.61 -30.28 -34.12
CA GLU A 186 22.17 -29.08 -33.47
C GLU A 186 21.12 -28.13 -32.92
N LEU A 187 19.99 -27.96 -33.65
CA LEU A 187 18.83 -27.20 -33.19
C LEU A 187 18.19 -27.83 -31.95
N ILE A 188 18.10 -29.17 -31.88
CA ILE A 188 17.60 -29.91 -30.72
C ILE A 188 18.54 -29.75 -29.54
N ASP A 189 19.83 -29.90 -29.74
CA ASP A 189 20.85 -29.78 -28.69
C ASP A 189 20.85 -28.39 -28.06
N VAL A 190 20.76 -27.33 -28.86
CA VAL A 190 20.60 -25.96 -28.36
C VAL A 190 19.26 -25.80 -27.59
N TRP A 191 18.17 -26.37 -28.13
CA TRP A 191 16.85 -26.30 -27.49
C TRP A 191 16.81 -26.96 -26.12
N GLU A 192 17.52 -28.06 -25.93
CA GLU A 192 17.57 -28.80 -24.65
C GLU A 192 18.24 -27.98 -23.55
N THR A 193 19.18 -27.08 -23.89
CA THR A 193 19.87 -26.21 -22.90
C THR A 193 19.06 -25.03 -22.43
N ILE A 194 17.89 -24.76 -23.05
CA ILE A 194 17.08 -23.59 -22.73
C ILE A 194 16.13 -23.87 -21.57
N GLU A 195 16.27 -23.13 -20.46
CA GLU A 195 15.43 -23.29 -19.27
C GLU A 195 13.99 -22.73 -19.49
N ASN A 196 13.84 -21.59 -20.19
CA ASN A 196 12.54 -20.95 -20.41
C ASN A 196 12.07 -21.10 -21.86
N LYS A 197 11.84 -22.34 -22.27
CA LYS A 197 11.47 -22.75 -23.63
C LYS A 197 10.31 -21.95 -24.28
N PRO A 198 9.21 -21.61 -23.56
CA PRO A 198 8.11 -20.85 -24.15
C PRO A 198 8.49 -19.52 -24.79
N LEU A 199 9.54 -18.86 -24.26
CA LEU A 199 10.02 -17.56 -24.71
C LEU A 199 10.66 -17.60 -26.11
N TYR A 200 11.21 -18.77 -26.47
CA TYR A 200 12.03 -18.98 -27.67
C TYR A 200 11.36 -19.85 -28.72
N LEU A 201 10.08 -20.22 -28.51
CA LEU A 201 9.30 -21.06 -29.44
C LEU A 201 9.29 -20.49 -30.84
N LYS A 202 9.03 -19.19 -31.00
CA LYS A 202 9.00 -18.52 -32.33
C LYS A 202 10.38 -18.58 -33.03
N ALA A 203 11.46 -18.40 -32.28
CA ALA A 203 12.81 -18.46 -32.83
C ALA A 203 13.17 -19.88 -33.27
N LYS A 204 12.82 -20.88 -32.42
CA LYS A 204 13.00 -22.30 -32.77
C LYS A 204 12.23 -22.69 -34.02
N ASP A 205 10.95 -22.30 -34.11
CA ASP A 205 10.09 -22.66 -35.24
C ASP A 205 10.58 -22.02 -36.54
N ALA A 206 11.08 -20.79 -36.47
CA ALA A 206 11.70 -20.11 -37.62
C ALA A 206 13.01 -20.80 -38.05
N ALA A 207 13.88 -21.19 -37.11
CA ALA A 207 15.09 -21.92 -37.40
C ALA A 207 14.82 -23.31 -37.98
N LYS A 208 13.82 -24.03 -37.47
CA LYS A 208 13.35 -25.32 -37.98
C LYS A 208 12.84 -25.22 -39.42
N ALA A 209 12.05 -24.18 -39.72
CA ALA A 209 11.53 -23.97 -41.06
C ALA A 209 12.65 -23.77 -42.09
N LYS A 210 13.67 -22.94 -41.76
CA LYS A 210 14.86 -22.74 -42.60
C LYS A 210 15.63 -24.03 -42.87
N LEU A 211 15.81 -24.87 -41.87
CA LEU A 211 16.51 -26.14 -42.04
C LEU A 211 15.74 -27.12 -42.90
N LEU A 212 14.41 -27.14 -42.82
CA LEU A 212 13.55 -27.97 -43.67
C LEU A 212 13.54 -27.49 -45.12
N GLU A 213 13.60 -26.18 -45.38
CA GLU A 213 13.70 -25.61 -46.74
C GLU A 213 15.07 -25.85 -47.36
N ALA A 214 16.12 -26.04 -46.56
CA ALA A 214 17.48 -26.28 -47.04
C ALA A 214 17.81 -27.77 -47.23
N MET A 215 16.89 -28.68 -46.89
CA MET A 215 17.04 -30.11 -47.16
C MET A 215 16.68 -30.42 -48.61
N PRO A 216 17.55 -31.09 -49.40
CA PRO A 216 17.33 -31.41 -50.81
C PRO A 216 16.18 -32.41 -51.02
#